data_882c80e3dada51b83f5b75da3429e4ce
#
_entry.id   882c80e3dada51b83f5b75da3429e4ce
#
_cell.length_a   1.000
_cell.length_b   1.000
_cell.length_c   1.000
_cell.angle_alpha   90.00
_cell.angle_beta   90.00
_cell.angle_gamma   90.00
#
_symmetry.space_group_name_H-M   'P 1'
#
loop_
_entity.id
_entity.type
_entity.pdbx_description
1 polymer ?
#
loop_
_entity_poly.entity_id
_entity_poly.type
_entity_poly.pdbx_seq_one_letter_code
_entity_poly.pdbx_strand_id
1 'polypeptide(L)' 'MDVQAREAFKNEIMLQINERLYIRGLLSRELYEQAKVRIVKNERE' A
#
# COMPACT_ATOMS: atom_id res chain seq x y z
N MET A 1 17.29 11.65 -7.15
CA MET A 1 16.27 11.25 -6.18
C MET A 1 16.79 10.07 -5.36
N ASP A 2 16.67 10.15 -4.05
CA ASP A 2 17.13 9.11 -3.14
C ASP A 2 16.29 7.84 -3.29
N VAL A 3 16.92 6.68 -3.12
CA VAL A 3 16.24 5.39 -3.22
C VAL A 3 15.12 5.28 -2.17
N GLN A 4 15.36 5.78 -0.96
CA GLN A 4 14.36 5.75 0.10
C GLN A 4 13.15 6.62 -0.23
N ALA A 5 13.38 7.78 -0.83
CA ALA A 5 12.29 8.65 -1.24
C ALA A 5 11.44 8.01 -2.33
N ARG A 6 12.08 7.27 -3.26
CA ARG A 6 11.39 6.55 -4.31
C ARG A 6 10.50 5.46 -3.73
N GLU A 7 11.02 4.70 -2.77
CA GLU A 7 10.26 3.62 -2.16
C GLU A 7 9.09 4.14 -1.35
N ALA A 8 9.30 5.24 -0.62
CA ALA A 8 8.22 5.86 0.13
C ALA A 8 7.11 6.34 -0.80
N PHE A 9 7.47 6.96 -1.92
CA PHE A 9 6.50 7.41 -2.91
C PHE A 9 5.75 6.25 -3.54
N LYS A 10 6.48 5.19 -3.89
CA LYS A 10 5.89 3.97 -4.46
C LYS A 10 4.89 3.34 -3.49
N ASN A 11 5.26 3.25 -2.21
CA ASN A 11 4.39 2.66 -1.20
C ASN A 11 3.13 3.50 -1.01
N GLU A 12 3.25 4.80 -1.05
CA GLU A 12 2.10 5.70 -0.94
C GLU A 12 1.12 5.48 -2.08
N ILE A 13 1.63 5.34 -3.31
CA ILE A 13 0.79 5.04 -4.47
C ILE A 13 0.12 3.68 -4.31
N MET A 14 0.85 2.68 -3.84
CA MET A 14 0.29 1.35 -3.63
C MET A 14 -0.81 1.36 -2.57
N LEU A 15 -0.65 2.16 -1.51
CA LEU A 15 -1.68 2.30 -0.50
C LEU A 15 -2.96 2.93 -1.08
N GLN A 16 -2.81 3.92 -1.94
CA GLN A 16 -3.95 4.57 -2.58
C GLN A 16 -4.69 3.60 -3.51
N ILE A 17 -3.96 2.83 -4.28
CA ILE A 17 -4.54 1.84 -5.18
C ILE A 17 -5.27 0.77 -4.36
N ASN A 18 -4.67 0.30 -3.29
CA ASN A 18 -5.27 -0.70 -2.42
C ASN A 18 -6.59 -0.20 -1.83
N GLU A 19 -6.62 1.04 -1.39
CA GLU A 19 -7.82 1.67 -0.85
C GLU A 19 -8.92 1.79 -1.90
N ARG A 20 -8.57 2.18 -3.12
CA ARG A 20 -9.53 2.29 -4.21
C ARG A 20 -10.15 0.94 -4.55
N LEU A 21 -9.35 -0.11 -4.58
CA LEU A 21 -9.84 -1.45 -4.84
C LEU A 21 -10.79 -1.91 -3.75
N TYR A 22 -10.49 -1.59 -2.51
CA TYR A 22 -11.34 -1.92 -1.39
C TYR A 22 -12.70 -1.19 -1.49
N ILE A 23 -12.66 0.11 -1.75
CA ILE A 23 -13.87 0.93 -1.86
C ILE A 23 -14.77 0.43 -2.98
N ARG A 24 -14.19 -0.05 -4.08
CA ARG A 24 -14.95 -0.59 -5.20
C ARG A 24 -15.45 -2.02 -4.97
N GLY A 25 -15.11 -2.60 -3.83
CA GLY A 25 -15.54 -3.95 -3.50
C GLY A 25 -14.77 -5.04 -4.20
N LEU A 26 -13.60 -4.72 -4.77
CA LEU A 26 -12.76 -5.69 -5.46
C LEU A 26 -11.84 -6.44 -4.50
N LEU A 27 -11.65 -5.93 -3.29
CA LEU A 27 -10.88 -6.57 -2.24
C LEU A 27 -11.75 -6.74 -1.01
N SER A 28 -11.65 -7.91 -0.35
CA SER A 28 -12.27 -8.08 0.95
C SER A 28 -11.54 -7.24 1.99
N ARG A 29 -12.21 -6.94 3.09
CA ARG A 29 -11.60 -6.19 4.18
C ARG A 29 -10.33 -6.85 4.69
N GLU A 30 -10.36 -8.16 4.79
CA GLU A 30 -9.22 -8.93 5.25
C GLU A 30 -8.02 -8.80 4.33
N LEU A 31 -8.23 -8.95 3.03
CA LEU A 31 -7.16 -8.78 2.06
C LEU A 31 -6.65 -7.34 2.03
N TYR A 32 -7.56 -6.38 2.15
CA TYR A 32 -7.20 -4.97 2.19
C TYR A 32 -6.26 -4.68 3.36
N GLU A 33 -6.59 -5.16 4.55
CA GLU A 33 -5.79 -4.93 5.74
C GLU A 33 -4.44 -5.64 5.66
N GLN A 34 -4.40 -6.87 5.16
CA GLN A 34 -3.16 -7.61 4.98
C GLN A 34 -2.21 -6.90 4.02
N ALA A 35 -2.74 -6.43 2.90
CA ALA A 35 -1.93 -5.71 1.92
C ALA A 35 -1.41 -4.40 2.51
N LYS A 36 -2.23 -3.69 3.26
CA LYS A 36 -1.85 -2.44 3.89
C LYS A 36 -0.69 -2.65 4.87
N VAL A 37 -0.77 -3.68 5.69
CA VAL A 37 0.29 -3.99 6.65
C VAL A 37 1.60 -4.30 5.94
N ARG A 38 1.55 -5.07 4.85
CA ARG A 38 2.75 -5.41 4.09
C ARG A 38 3.41 -4.18 3.46
N ILE A 39 2.60 -3.29 2.91
CA ILE A 39 3.12 -2.08 2.28
C ILE A 39 3.81 -1.20 3.33
N VAL A 40 3.18 -1.01 4.47
CA VAL A 40 3.75 -0.19 5.56
C VAL A 40 5.01 -0.85 6.11
N LYS A 41 5.01 -2.17 6.25
CA LYS A 41 6.17 -2.90 6.76
C LYS A 41 7.38 -2.76 5.84
N ASN A 42 7.16 -2.83 4.53
CA ASN A 42 8.25 -2.65 3.57
C ASN A 42 8.87 -1.26 3.66
N GLU A 43 8.07 -0.26 3.97
CA GLU A 43 8.56 1.10 4.11
C GLU A 43 9.53 1.26 5.28
N ARG A 44 9.38 0.45 6.31
CA ARG A 44 10.23 0.53 7.51
C ARG A 44 11.55 -0.20 7.37
N GLU A 45 11.67 -1.07 6.43
CA GLU A 45 12.90 -1.78 6.16
C GLU A 45 13.76 -1.03 5.14
#